data_91705fef9f68f22a751c75c760d869ac
#
_entry.id   91705fef9f68f22a751c75c760d869ac
#
_cell.length_a   1.000
_cell.length_b   1.000
_cell.length_c   1.000
_cell.angle_alpha   90.00
_cell.angle_beta   90.00
_cell.angle_gamma   90.00
#
_symmetry.space_group_name_H-M   'P 1'
#
loop_
_entity.id
_entity.type
_entity.pdbx_description
1 polymer ?
#
loop_
_entity_poly.entity_id
_entity_poly.type
_entity_poly.pdbx_seq_one_letter_code
_entity_poly.pdbx_strand_id
1 'polypeptide(L)'
;MLAAVPLFALAWLDRGGLAGEAAALCLSGLSCVALGALLASVTPPRWLAAGIVAMAIADTTLVVSDLLQKPNDALNAARPVANLPQLQSAVLGSAVMGYGDLFIAGVLGGLLAASFGRRLQLRAAALTAILALAFDLLFFAVDELPATVPVALALIAVLLRRRWKFADAPPARVPPRGVEAERPRSRAPVARLSPER
;
A
#
# COMPACT_ATOMS: atom_id res chain seq x y z
N MET A 1 13.16 4.54 -6.43
CA MET A 1 13.58 3.65 -7.52
C MET A 1 15.02 3.13 -7.36
N LEU A 2 15.99 3.93 -6.87
CA LEU A 2 17.38 3.48 -6.68
C LEU A 2 17.57 2.28 -5.75
N ALA A 3 16.70 2.11 -4.74
CA ALA A 3 16.78 0.97 -3.82
C ALA A 3 16.27 -0.36 -4.41
N ALA A 4 15.45 -0.34 -5.46
CA ALA A 4 14.85 -1.56 -6.03
C ALA A 4 15.91 -2.45 -6.71
N VAL A 5 16.91 -1.84 -7.36
CA VAL A 5 17.96 -2.59 -8.07
C VAL A 5 18.82 -3.41 -7.10
N PRO A 6 19.41 -2.83 -6.02
CA PRO A 6 20.20 -3.61 -5.08
C PRO A 6 19.35 -4.64 -4.30
N LEU A 7 18.10 -4.33 -3.96
CA LEU A 7 17.18 -5.30 -3.34
C LEU A 7 16.89 -6.48 -4.28
N PHE A 8 16.66 -6.21 -5.56
CA PHE A 8 16.43 -7.27 -6.54
C PHE A 8 17.68 -8.15 -6.71
N ALA A 9 18.86 -7.53 -6.81
CA ALA A 9 20.11 -8.26 -6.89
C ALA A 9 20.33 -9.15 -5.65
N LEU A 10 20.06 -8.63 -4.45
CA LEU A 10 20.18 -9.39 -3.21
C LEU A 10 19.18 -10.55 -3.17
N ALA A 11 17.92 -10.32 -3.52
CA ALA A 11 16.89 -11.35 -3.58
C ALA A 11 17.22 -12.44 -4.61
N TRP A 12 17.95 -12.09 -5.67
CA TRP A 12 18.36 -13.05 -6.70
C TRP A 12 19.60 -13.84 -6.31
N LEU A 13 20.59 -13.21 -5.68
CA LEU A 13 21.87 -13.84 -5.33
C LEU A 13 21.75 -14.71 -4.07
N ASP A 14 20.96 -14.31 -3.08
CA ASP A 14 20.79 -15.00 -1.78
C ASP A 14 19.43 -15.68 -1.69
N ARG A 15 19.10 -16.54 -2.68
CA ARG A 15 17.83 -17.28 -2.68
C ARG A 15 17.80 -18.31 -1.56
N GLY A 16 16.74 -18.25 -0.75
CA GLY A 16 16.55 -19.13 0.39
C GLY A 16 17.37 -18.75 1.62
N GLY A 17 18.14 -17.66 1.55
CA GLY A 17 18.71 -17.01 2.72
C GLY A 17 17.80 -15.91 3.26
N LEU A 18 17.84 -15.68 4.57
CA LEU A 18 17.01 -14.65 5.22
C LEU A 18 17.18 -13.25 4.63
N ALA A 19 18.38 -12.91 4.17
CA ALA A 19 18.65 -11.61 3.56
C ALA A 19 17.96 -11.47 2.19
N GLY A 20 17.99 -12.54 1.37
CA GLY A 20 17.29 -12.57 0.09
C GLY A 20 15.78 -12.57 0.25
N GLU A 21 15.23 -13.31 1.19
CA GLU A 21 13.80 -13.31 1.53
C GLU A 21 13.35 -11.92 2.02
N ALA A 22 14.12 -11.29 2.92
CA ALA A 22 13.84 -9.93 3.38
C ALA A 22 13.90 -8.90 2.23
N ALA A 23 14.84 -9.07 1.29
CA ALA A 23 14.93 -8.21 0.12
C ALA A 23 13.73 -8.39 -0.82
N ALA A 24 13.28 -9.62 -1.05
CA ALA A 24 12.08 -9.93 -1.83
C ALA A 24 10.82 -9.36 -1.16
N LEU A 25 10.67 -9.52 0.16
CA LEU A 25 9.59 -8.92 0.95
C LEU A 25 9.58 -7.39 0.83
N CYS A 26 10.73 -6.74 0.94
CA CYS A 26 10.86 -5.29 0.76
C CYS A 26 10.45 -4.85 -0.65
N LEU A 27 10.83 -5.59 -1.70
CA LEU A 27 10.43 -5.30 -3.08
C LEU A 27 8.91 -5.40 -3.25
N SER A 28 8.30 -6.49 -2.77
CA SER A 28 6.85 -6.70 -2.80
C SER A 28 6.13 -5.60 -2.03
N GLY A 29 6.59 -5.26 -0.83
CA GLY A 29 6.04 -4.17 -0.02
C GLY A 29 6.13 -2.81 -0.71
N LEU A 30 7.28 -2.46 -1.29
CA LEU A 30 7.47 -1.21 -2.04
C LEU A 30 6.55 -1.15 -3.27
N SER A 31 6.38 -2.27 -3.99
CA SER A 31 5.47 -2.33 -5.13
C SER A 31 4.01 -2.14 -4.69
N CYS A 32 3.60 -2.77 -3.61
CA CYS A 32 2.25 -2.62 -3.04
C CYS A 32 1.97 -1.19 -2.57
N VAL A 33 2.94 -0.52 -1.94
CA VAL A 33 2.84 0.90 -1.55
C VAL A 33 2.72 1.79 -2.79
N ALA A 34 3.53 1.54 -3.83
CA ALA A 34 3.47 2.32 -5.07
C ALA A 34 2.13 2.14 -5.78
N LEU A 35 1.63 0.90 -5.91
CA LEU A 35 0.34 0.60 -6.50
C LEU A 35 -0.82 1.17 -5.67
N GLY A 36 -0.76 1.06 -4.35
CA GLY A 36 -1.75 1.65 -3.44
C GLY A 36 -1.82 3.17 -3.56
N ALA A 37 -0.67 3.84 -3.65
CA ALA A 37 -0.59 5.29 -3.87
C ALA A 37 -1.13 5.68 -5.26
N LEU A 38 -0.80 4.90 -6.30
CA LEU A 38 -1.32 5.11 -7.65
C LEU A 38 -2.85 4.99 -7.67
N LEU A 39 -3.40 3.91 -7.12
CA LEU A 39 -4.85 3.71 -7.04
C LEU A 39 -5.53 4.83 -6.25
N ALA A 40 -4.95 5.27 -5.14
CA ALA A 40 -5.48 6.39 -4.35
C ALA A 40 -5.46 7.73 -5.11
N SER A 41 -4.60 7.87 -6.12
CA SER A 41 -4.53 9.08 -6.94
C SER A 41 -5.58 9.14 -8.06
N VAL A 42 -6.06 7.97 -8.52
CA VAL A 42 -6.98 7.88 -9.67
C VAL A 42 -8.39 7.41 -9.30
N THR A 43 -8.57 6.85 -8.10
CA THR A 43 -9.84 6.25 -7.67
C THR A 43 -10.44 7.06 -6.51
N PRO A 44 -11.74 7.39 -6.55
CA PRO A 44 -12.42 8.03 -5.43
C PRO A 44 -12.33 7.19 -4.14
N PRO A 45 -12.09 7.82 -2.97
CA PRO A 45 -11.83 7.12 -1.71
C PRO A 45 -12.92 6.12 -1.31
N ARG A 46 -14.18 6.42 -1.61
CA ARG A 46 -15.32 5.53 -1.34
C ARG A 46 -15.20 4.17 -2.03
N TRP A 47 -14.73 4.15 -3.27
CA TRP A 47 -14.57 2.90 -4.02
C TRP A 47 -13.40 2.07 -3.53
N LEU A 48 -12.31 2.74 -3.12
CA LEU A 48 -11.20 2.04 -2.48
C LEU A 48 -11.61 1.41 -1.15
N ALA A 49 -12.35 2.18 -0.32
CA ALA A 49 -12.85 1.65 0.94
C ALA A 49 -13.82 0.47 0.73
N ALA A 50 -14.75 0.60 -0.24
CA ALA A 50 -15.65 -0.48 -0.61
C ALA A 50 -14.89 -1.71 -1.14
N GLY A 51 -13.86 -1.49 -1.95
CA GLY A 51 -12.99 -2.54 -2.48
C GLY A 51 -12.25 -3.31 -1.38
N ILE A 52 -11.68 -2.62 -0.38
CA ILE A 52 -11.03 -3.26 0.77
C ILE A 52 -12.02 -4.13 1.54
N VAL A 53 -13.23 -3.64 1.81
CA VAL A 53 -14.25 -4.40 2.52
C VAL A 53 -14.73 -5.59 1.68
N ALA A 54 -14.96 -5.39 0.39
CA ALA A 54 -15.36 -6.47 -0.53
C ALA A 54 -14.31 -7.58 -0.62
N MET A 55 -13.02 -7.21 -0.67
CA MET A 55 -11.92 -8.18 -0.65
C MET A 55 -11.87 -8.97 0.64
N ALA A 56 -12.08 -8.32 1.79
CA ALA A 56 -12.11 -9.04 3.07
C ALA A 56 -13.29 -10.00 3.18
N ILE A 57 -14.45 -9.64 2.63
CA ILE A 57 -15.63 -10.54 2.56
C ILE A 57 -15.32 -11.72 1.63
N ALA A 58 -14.76 -11.46 0.44
CA ALA A 58 -14.43 -12.50 -0.51
C ALA A 58 -13.38 -13.47 0.06
N ASP A 59 -12.31 -12.94 0.65
CA ASP A 59 -11.25 -13.72 1.29
C ASP A 59 -11.81 -14.59 2.41
N THR A 60 -12.59 -14.02 3.33
CA THR A 60 -13.26 -14.78 4.40
C THR A 60 -14.16 -15.88 3.84
N THR A 61 -14.92 -15.59 2.78
CA THR A 61 -15.80 -16.58 2.15
C THR A 61 -15.01 -17.72 1.54
N LEU A 62 -13.91 -17.41 0.86
CA LEU A 62 -13.05 -18.41 0.22
C LEU A 62 -12.32 -19.29 1.22
N VAL A 63 -11.84 -18.71 2.34
CA VAL A 63 -11.21 -19.45 3.44
C VAL A 63 -12.23 -20.39 4.10
N VAL A 64 -13.41 -19.86 4.49
CA VAL A 64 -14.45 -20.68 5.14
C VAL A 64 -14.99 -21.78 4.23
N SER A 65 -14.99 -21.57 2.92
CA SER A 65 -15.46 -22.53 1.93
C SER A 65 -14.40 -23.53 1.47
N ASP A 66 -13.16 -23.43 2.00
CA ASP A 66 -12.00 -24.27 1.61
C ASP A 66 -11.70 -24.24 0.10
N LEU A 67 -11.98 -23.11 -0.54
CA LEU A 67 -11.77 -22.95 -1.99
C LEU A 67 -10.37 -22.43 -2.35
N LEU A 68 -9.59 -21.96 -1.36
CA LEU A 68 -8.27 -21.37 -1.57
C LEU A 68 -7.15 -22.40 -1.68
N GLN A 69 -7.30 -23.60 -1.16
CA GLN A 69 -6.23 -24.61 -1.09
C GLN A 69 -5.63 -24.90 -2.47
N LYS A 70 -6.45 -25.32 -3.43
CA LYS A 70 -5.97 -25.66 -4.78
C LYS A 70 -5.29 -24.50 -5.53
N PRO A 71 -5.85 -23.25 -5.55
CA PRO A 71 -5.17 -22.10 -6.12
C PRO A 71 -3.86 -21.76 -5.40
N ASN A 72 -3.81 -21.85 -4.08
CA ASN A 72 -2.60 -21.57 -3.29
C ASN A 72 -1.52 -22.62 -3.56
N ASP A 73 -1.86 -23.88 -3.63
CA ASP A 73 -0.94 -24.97 -3.97
C ASP A 73 -0.34 -24.75 -5.37
N ALA A 74 -1.17 -24.37 -6.35
CA ALA A 74 -0.72 -24.07 -7.70
C ALA A 74 0.23 -22.86 -7.75
N LEU A 75 -0.07 -21.79 -6.98
CA LEU A 75 0.80 -20.61 -6.88
C LEU A 75 2.12 -20.93 -6.17
N ASN A 76 2.08 -21.71 -5.10
CA ASN A 76 3.27 -22.11 -4.35
C ASN A 76 4.16 -23.07 -5.13
N ALA A 77 3.57 -23.92 -5.98
CA ALA A 77 4.30 -24.81 -6.88
C ALA A 77 4.90 -24.08 -8.08
N ALA A 78 4.36 -22.93 -8.46
CA ALA A 78 4.84 -22.16 -9.59
C ALA A 78 6.23 -21.55 -9.30
N ARG A 79 7.21 -21.90 -10.13
CA ARG A 79 8.57 -21.37 -10.03
C ARG A 79 8.84 -20.40 -11.17
N PRO A 80 9.41 -19.22 -10.88
CA PRO A 80 9.79 -18.28 -11.91
C PRO A 80 10.83 -18.88 -12.86
N VAL A 81 10.72 -18.51 -14.16
CA VAL A 81 11.71 -18.86 -15.18
C VAL A 81 13.07 -18.23 -14.83
N ALA A 82 14.15 -18.88 -15.23
CA ALA A 82 15.55 -18.44 -15.02
C ALA A 82 15.90 -18.21 -13.53
N ASN A 83 15.19 -18.89 -12.65
CA ASN A 83 15.43 -18.77 -11.22
C ASN A 83 15.32 -17.31 -10.70
N LEU A 84 14.43 -16.53 -11.23
CA LEU A 84 14.12 -15.20 -10.68
C LEU A 84 13.55 -15.30 -9.25
N PRO A 85 13.67 -14.24 -8.43
CA PRO A 85 13.05 -14.21 -7.11
C PRO A 85 11.53 -14.43 -7.20
N GLN A 86 10.97 -15.21 -6.28
CA GLN A 86 9.52 -15.34 -6.14
C GLN A 86 8.99 -14.06 -5.47
N LEU A 87 8.09 -13.34 -6.16
CA LEU A 87 7.46 -12.12 -5.65
C LEU A 87 5.95 -12.26 -5.50
N GLN A 88 5.37 -13.43 -5.90
CA GLN A 88 3.95 -13.72 -5.73
C GLN A 88 3.56 -14.01 -4.28
N SER A 89 4.52 -14.37 -3.44
CA SER A 89 4.37 -14.52 -2.00
C SER A 89 5.55 -13.84 -1.31
N ALA A 90 5.30 -13.29 -0.13
CA ALA A 90 6.32 -12.80 0.76
C ALA A 90 6.66 -13.92 1.75
N VAL A 91 7.89 -14.40 1.69
CA VAL A 91 8.42 -15.43 2.57
C VAL A 91 9.45 -14.83 3.49
N LEU A 92 9.39 -15.14 4.79
CA LEU A 92 10.42 -14.78 5.76
C LEU A 92 10.53 -15.94 6.78
N GLY A 93 11.54 -16.77 6.62
CA GLY A 93 11.68 -17.99 7.40
C GLY A 93 10.50 -18.94 7.17
N SER A 94 9.73 -19.22 8.21
CA SER A 94 8.52 -20.08 8.12
C SER A 94 7.23 -19.31 7.80
N ALA A 95 7.25 -17.97 7.84
CA ALA A 95 6.08 -17.16 7.57
C ALA A 95 5.90 -16.93 6.06
N VAL A 96 4.71 -17.21 5.56
CA VAL A 96 4.34 -17.00 4.15
C VAL A 96 3.09 -16.13 4.09
N MET A 97 3.15 -15.04 3.32
CA MET A 97 2.03 -14.14 3.09
C MET A 97 1.82 -13.93 1.58
N GLY A 98 0.58 -13.95 1.13
CA GLY A 98 0.24 -13.69 -0.25
C GLY A 98 0.52 -12.24 -0.67
N TYR A 99 0.91 -12.03 -1.93
CA TYR A 99 1.08 -10.67 -2.48
C TYR A 99 -0.22 -9.87 -2.38
N GLY A 100 -1.39 -10.50 -2.54
CA GLY A 100 -2.70 -9.87 -2.43
C GLY A 100 -2.93 -9.20 -1.07
N ASP A 101 -2.48 -9.82 0.01
CA ASP A 101 -2.65 -9.31 1.38
C ASP A 101 -1.81 -8.06 1.60
N LEU A 102 -0.55 -8.07 1.14
CA LEU A 102 0.32 -6.89 1.13
C LEU A 102 -0.25 -5.77 0.25
N PHE A 103 -0.85 -6.13 -0.89
CA PHE A 103 -1.45 -5.16 -1.81
C PHE A 103 -2.63 -4.44 -1.16
N ILE A 104 -3.55 -5.15 -0.50
CA ILE A 104 -4.68 -4.53 0.20
C ILE A 104 -4.22 -3.63 1.34
N ALA A 105 -3.18 -4.02 2.08
CA ALA A 105 -2.55 -3.16 3.08
C ALA A 105 -1.94 -1.89 2.45
N GLY A 106 -1.29 -2.02 1.28
CA GLY A 106 -0.78 -0.91 0.49
C GLY A 106 -1.89 0.05 0.03
N VAL A 107 -3.03 -0.49 -0.44
CA VAL A 107 -4.21 0.29 -0.84
C VAL A 107 -4.79 1.04 0.37
N LEU A 108 -4.91 0.42 1.54
CA LEU A 108 -5.31 1.11 2.77
C LEU A 108 -4.35 2.25 3.11
N GLY A 109 -3.05 2.00 3.04
CA GLY A 109 -2.02 3.01 3.27
C GLY A 109 -2.15 4.21 2.32
N GLY A 110 -2.31 3.96 1.02
CA GLY A 110 -2.53 4.98 -0.01
C GLY A 110 -3.81 5.78 0.22
N LEU A 111 -4.93 5.09 0.47
CA LEU A 111 -6.23 5.70 0.78
C LEU A 111 -6.14 6.66 1.98
N LEU A 112 -5.54 6.21 3.07
CA LEU A 112 -5.45 7.00 4.29
C LEU A 112 -4.47 8.18 4.18
N ALA A 113 -3.35 7.99 3.48
CA ALA A 113 -2.40 9.06 3.21
C ALA A 113 -3.02 10.19 2.39
N ALA A 114 -3.73 9.82 1.31
CA ALA A 114 -4.39 10.78 0.42
C ALA A 114 -5.57 11.49 1.08
N SER A 115 -6.34 10.79 1.93
CA SER A 115 -7.58 11.33 2.51
C SER A 115 -7.38 12.02 3.86
N PHE A 116 -6.42 11.60 4.67
CA PHE A 116 -6.29 12.02 6.08
C PHE A 116 -4.88 12.39 6.51
N GLY A 117 -3.91 12.16 5.64
CA GLY A 117 -2.52 12.48 5.90
C GLY A 117 -1.77 11.43 6.74
N ARG A 118 -0.44 11.61 6.79
CA ARG A 118 0.54 10.64 7.28
C ARG A 118 0.31 10.19 8.73
N ARG A 119 -0.14 11.08 9.62
CA ARG A 119 -0.33 10.73 11.04
C ARG A 119 -1.42 9.68 11.23
N LEU A 120 -2.52 9.80 10.49
CA LEU A 120 -3.60 8.81 10.57
C LEU A 120 -3.22 7.52 9.84
N GLN A 121 -2.52 7.62 8.71
CA GLN A 121 -1.95 6.46 8.01
C GLN A 121 -1.08 5.62 8.95
N LEU A 122 -0.13 6.23 9.69
CA LEU A 122 0.73 5.50 10.62
C LEU A 122 -0.04 4.84 11.77
N ARG A 123 -1.05 5.53 12.32
CA ARG A 123 -1.91 4.97 13.38
C ARG A 123 -2.73 3.77 12.87
N ALA A 124 -3.24 3.87 11.66
CA ALA A 124 -3.98 2.78 11.04
C ALA A 124 -3.05 1.61 10.70
N ALA A 125 -1.84 1.87 10.21
CA ALA A 125 -0.84 0.83 9.97
C ALA A 125 -0.47 0.10 11.28
N ALA A 126 -0.26 0.84 12.37
CA ALA A 126 -0.02 0.23 13.68
C ALA A 126 -1.23 -0.60 14.16
N LEU A 127 -2.46 -0.09 13.99
CA LEU A 127 -3.67 -0.83 14.32
C LEU A 127 -3.80 -2.10 13.48
N THR A 128 -3.55 -2.02 12.16
CA THR A 128 -3.55 -3.20 11.27
C THR A 128 -2.53 -4.23 11.73
N ALA A 129 -1.31 -3.80 12.07
CA ALA A 129 -0.27 -4.71 12.56
C ALA A 129 -0.66 -5.39 13.88
N ILE A 130 -1.24 -4.64 14.83
CA ILE A 130 -1.74 -5.20 16.10
C ILE A 130 -2.87 -6.20 15.84
N LEU A 131 -3.81 -5.87 14.95
CA LEU A 131 -4.90 -6.78 14.60
C LEU A 131 -4.39 -8.03 13.89
N ALA A 132 -3.43 -7.88 12.96
CA ALA A 132 -2.81 -9.02 12.28
C ALA A 132 -2.11 -9.93 13.29
N LEU A 133 -1.31 -9.38 14.20
CA LEU A 133 -0.65 -10.15 15.26
C LEU A 133 -1.67 -10.84 16.20
N ALA A 134 -2.78 -10.18 16.51
CA ALA A 134 -3.86 -10.80 17.29
C ALA A 134 -4.55 -11.94 16.52
N PHE A 135 -4.70 -11.77 15.20
CA PHE A 135 -5.21 -12.85 14.32
C PHE A 135 -4.24 -14.01 14.24
N ASP A 136 -2.92 -13.77 14.20
CA ASP A 136 -1.92 -14.84 14.20
C ASP A 136 -2.02 -15.76 15.43
N LEU A 137 -2.50 -15.22 16.57
CA LEU A 137 -2.77 -16.05 17.76
C LEU A 137 -3.93 -17.04 17.54
N LEU A 138 -4.82 -16.77 16.58
CA LEU A 138 -5.92 -17.70 16.26
C LEU A 138 -5.44 -18.92 15.48
N PHE A 139 -4.23 -18.92 14.88
CA PHE A 139 -3.64 -20.10 14.26
C PHE A 139 -3.43 -21.28 15.23
N PHE A 140 -3.45 -21.01 16.54
CA PHE A 140 -3.48 -22.10 17.53
C PHE A 140 -4.82 -22.86 17.58
N ALA A 141 -5.88 -22.31 16.98
CA ALA A 141 -7.23 -22.88 17.02
C ALA A 141 -7.81 -23.14 15.61
N VAL A 142 -7.27 -22.52 14.58
CA VAL A 142 -7.77 -22.57 13.19
C VAL A 142 -6.58 -22.63 12.24
N ASP A 143 -6.62 -23.57 11.28
CA ASP A 143 -5.50 -23.81 10.34
C ASP A 143 -5.33 -22.71 9.28
N GLU A 144 -6.41 -21.98 8.96
CA GLU A 144 -6.40 -20.90 7.97
C GLU A 144 -7.18 -19.67 8.44
N LEU A 145 -6.62 -18.51 8.18
CA LEU A 145 -7.22 -17.23 8.54
C LEU A 145 -7.17 -16.23 7.37
N PRO A 146 -8.27 -15.48 7.13
CA PRO A 146 -8.30 -14.47 6.08
C PRO A 146 -7.42 -13.26 6.47
N ALA A 147 -6.27 -13.12 5.82
CA ALA A 147 -5.28 -12.09 6.15
C ALA A 147 -5.73 -10.66 5.81
N THR A 148 -6.76 -10.49 4.98
CA THR A 148 -7.33 -9.18 4.63
C THR A 148 -8.27 -8.61 5.70
N VAL A 149 -8.78 -9.43 6.63
CA VAL A 149 -9.72 -9.00 7.68
C VAL A 149 -9.12 -7.95 8.62
N PRO A 150 -7.89 -8.08 9.16
CA PRO A 150 -7.26 -7.04 9.95
C PRO A 150 -7.20 -5.68 9.26
N VAL A 151 -6.96 -5.66 7.95
CA VAL A 151 -6.91 -4.44 7.13
C VAL A 151 -8.29 -3.78 7.06
N ALA A 152 -9.34 -4.57 6.78
CA ALA A 152 -10.72 -4.08 6.73
C ALA A 152 -11.20 -3.58 8.09
N LEU A 153 -10.89 -4.27 9.18
CA LEU A 153 -11.23 -3.85 10.55
C LEU A 153 -10.55 -2.52 10.91
N ALA A 154 -9.28 -2.35 10.56
CA ALA A 154 -8.56 -1.09 10.75
C ALA A 154 -9.21 0.06 9.98
N LEU A 155 -9.61 -0.17 8.72
CA LEU A 155 -10.37 0.81 7.93
C LEU A 155 -11.70 1.18 8.61
N ILE A 156 -12.50 0.18 8.99
CA ILE A 156 -13.81 0.39 9.63
C ILE A 156 -13.63 1.18 10.94
N ALA A 157 -12.64 0.83 11.77
CA ALA A 157 -12.34 1.55 13.00
C ALA A 157 -12.01 3.03 12.75
N VAL A 158 -11.24 3.33 11.69
CA VAL A 158 -10.92 4.70 11.29
C VAL A 158 -12.18 5.44 10.84
N LEU A 159 -13.02 4.82 10.02
CA LEU A 159 -14.24 5.42 9.51
C LEU A 159 -15.24 5.72 10.63
N LEU A 160 -15.47 4.77 11.53
CA LEU A 160 -16.36 4.93 12.69
C LEU A 160 -15.90 6.07 13.61
N ARG A 161 -14.61 6.13 13.92
CA ARG A 161 -14.04 7.20 14.76
C ARG A 161 -14.19 8.59 14.15
N ARG A 162 -14.20 8.68 12.82
CA ARG A 162 -14.24 9.94 12.11
C ARG A 162 -15.65 10.36 11.70
N ARG A 163 -16.67 9.49 11.80
CA ARG A 163 -18.02 9.71 11.25
C ARG A 163 -17.94 10.27 9.81
N TRP A 164 -17.00 9.73 9.03
CA TRP A 164 -16.63 10.29 7.75
C TRP A 164 -17.74 10.01 6.72
N LYS A 165 -18.38 11.07 6.27
CA LYS A 165 -19.18 11.00 5.05
C LYS A 165 -18.21 11.05 3.89
N PHE A 166 -18.20 10.02 3.06
CA PHE A 166 -17.49 10.05 1.80
C PHE A 166 -18.13 11.14 0.93
N ALA A 167 -17.69 12.39 1.08
CA ALA A 167 -18.01 13.43 0.16
C ALA A 167 -17.40 13.09 -1.20
N ASP A 168 -18.06 13.46 -2.30
CA ASP A 168 -17.55 13.33 -3.66
C ASP A 168 -16.37 14.29 -3.85
N ALA A 169 -15.27 14.04 -3.17
CA ALA A 169 -14.04 14.77 -3.43
C ALA A 169 -13.54 14.36 -4.82
N PRO A 170 -13.36 15.31 -5.75
CA PRO A 170 -12.75 15.01 -7.03
C PRO A 170 -11.36 14.43 -6.77
N PRO A 171 -10.87 13.49 -7.60
CA PRO A 171 -9.51 12.99 -7.51
C PRO A 171 -8.56 14.18 -7.44
N ALA A 172 -7.55 14.09 -6.57
CA ALA A 172 -6.57 15.15 -6.40
C ALA A 172 -6.07 15.56 -7.79
N ARG A 173 -6.40 16.80 -8.22
CA ARG A 173 -5.91 17.31 -9.49
C ARG A 173 -4.39 17.32 -9.38
N VAL A 174 -3.74 16.48 -10.16
CA VAL A 174 -2.31 16.62 -10.42
C VAL A 174 -2.14 18.03 -10.97
N PRO A 175 -1.43 18.92 -10.29
CA PRO A 175 -1.23 20.26 -10.83
C PRO A 175 -0.58 20.11 -12.22
N PRO A 176 -1.08 20.82 -13.26
CA PRO A 176 -0.50 20.73 -14.58
C PRO A 176 1.00 21.05 -14.46
N ARG A 177 1.85 20.11 -14.83
CA ARG A 177 3.28 20.36 -15.00
C ARG A 177 3.40 21.45 -16.06
N GLY A 178 3.81 22.65 -15.64
CA GLY A 178 4.19 23.66 -16.62
C GLY A 178 3.50 25.02 -16.54
N VAL A 179 2.81 25.37 -15.44
CA VAL A 179 2.59 26.80 -15.18
C VAL A 179 3.83 27.31 -14.45
N GLU A 180 4.84 27.58 -15.23
CA GLU A 180 5.99 28.39 -14.82
C GLU A 180 5.40 29.68 -14.22
N ALA A 181 5.56 29.83 -12.90
CA ALA A 181 5.08 31.02 -12.20
C ALA A 181 5.74 32.21 -12.87
N GLU A 182 4.97 32.93 -13.66
CA GLU A 182 5.37 34.20 -14.25
C GLU A 182 5.80 35.10 -13.09
N ARG A 183 7.10 35.20 -12.88
CA ARG A 183 7.69 36.06 -11.86
C ARG A 183 7.18 37.48 -12.14
N PRO A 184 6.57 38.16 -11.17
CA PRO A 184 6.16 39.55 -11.38
C PRO A 184 7.40 40.35 -11.78
N ARG A 185 7.34 40.90 -12.99
CA ARG A 185 8.39 41.80 -13.52
C ARG A 185 8.61 42.89 -12.48
N SER A 186 9.80 42.86 -11.87
CA SER A 186 10.30 43.92 -11.00
C SER A 186 10.15 45.26 -11.74
N ARG A 187 9.23 46.08 -11.28
CA ARG A 187 9.15 47.49 -11.73
C ARG A 187 10.46 48.16 -11.36
N ALA A 188 11.24 48.53 -12.36
CA ALA A 188 12.41 49.36 -12.20
C ALA A 188 12.01 50.68 -11.48
N PRO A 189 12.82 51.17 -10.53
CA PRO A 189 12.54 52.41 -9.86
C PRO A 189 12.66 53.57 -10.86
N VAL A 190 11.58 54.36 -10.98
CA VAL A 190 11.55 55.63 -11.75
C VAL A 190 12.52 56.57 -11.07
N ALA A 191 13.62 56.87 -11.76
CA ALA A 191 14.56 57.92 -11.34
C ALA A 191 13.81 59.26 -11.27
N ARG A 192 13.66 59.82 -10.08
CA ARG A 192 13.22 61.19 -9.87
C ARG A 192 14.37 62.11 -10.27
N LEU A 193 14.19 62.79 -11.37
CA LEU A 193 15.00 63.98 -11.72
C LEU A 193 14.67 65.06 -10.71
N SER A 194 15.66 65.47 -9.93
CA SER A 194 15.62 66.68 -9.12
C SER A 194 15.79 67.88 -10.03
N PRO A 195 14.99 68.95 -9.90
CA PRO A 195 15.30 70.21 -10.57
C PRO A 195 16.32 71.02 -9.73
N GLU A 196 17.39 71.37 -10.37
CA GLU A 196 18.35 72.39 -9.84
C GLU A 196 17.67 73.71 -9.66
N ARG A 197 17.92 74.30 -8.50
CA ARG A 197 18.21 75.74 -8.32
C ARG A 197 19.13 75.94 -7.13
#